data_b0f684ffeeb28a9bc7b49e978faaa391
#
_entry.id   b0f684ffeeb28a9bc7b49e978faaa391
#
_cell.length_a   1.000
_cell.length_b   1.000
_cell.length_c   1.000
_cell.angle_alpha   90.00
_cell.angle_beta   90.00
_cell.angle_gamma   90.00
#
_symmetry.space_group_name_H-M   'P 1'
#
loop_
_entity.id
_entity.type
_entity.pdbx_description
1 polymer ?
#
loop_
_entity_poly.entity_id
_entity_poly.type
_entity_poly.pdbx_seq_one_letter_code
_entity_poly.pdbx_strand_id
1 'polypeptide(L)'
;MNHSIEFIETSLFTRQIRMIATDDELKALLCELIESPAKGDLIQGTGGLRKVRMATGHQGKRGSARVIYFLVTDDVIWLVMAWQKSTKDSLSAAEKAALKKLTQQLKGGV
;
A
#
# COMPACT_ATOMS: atom_id res chain seq x y z
N MET A 1 -22.16 12.72 1.77
CA MET A 1 -22.36 11.39 2.36
C MET A 1 -21.02 10.81 2.76
N ASN A 2 -20.93 10.30 3.96
CA ASN A 2 -19.69 9.72 4.44
C ASN A 2 -19.50 8.34 3.83
N HIS A 3 -18.32 8.13 3.32
CA HIS A 3 -17.93 6.88 2.71
C HIS A 3 -16.88 6.23 3.61
N SER A 4 -17.22 5.08 4.16
CA SER A 4 -16.32 4.35 5.04
C SER A 4 -15.50 3.37 4.23
N ILE A 5 -14.18 3.40 4.44
CA ILE A 5 -13.29 2.45 3.81
C ILE A 5 -12.67 1.60 4.90
N GLU A 6 -12.72 0.30 4.70
CA GLU A 6 -12.04 -0.65 5.57
C GLU A 6 -10.64 -0.92 5.02
N PHE A 7 -9.63 -0.74 5.87
CA PHE A 7 -8.25 -1.06 5.52
C PHE A 7 -7.87 -2.37 6.19
N ILE A 8 -7.40 -3.31 5.40
CA ILE A 8 -6.97 -4.61 5.88
C ILE A 8 -5.48 -4.76 5.59
N GLU A 9 -4.69 -5.02 6.62
CA GLU A 9 -3.24 -5.17 6.46
C GLU A 9 -2.85 -6.63 6.32
N THR A 10 -1.95 -6.92 5.39
CA THR A 10 -1.28 -8.21 5.41
C THR A 10 -0.31 -8.23 6.59
N SER A 11 0.04 -9.41 7.04
CA SER A 11 1.02 -9.52 8.12
C SER A 11 2.38 -8.95 7.70
N LEU A 12 2.72 -9.11 6.43
CA LEU A 12 3.95 -8.51 5.89
C LEU A 12 3.92 -6.98 6.01
N PHE A 13 2.82 -6.36 5.56
CA PHE A 13 2.69 -4.90 5.64
C PHE A 13 2.82 -4.42 7.09
N THR A 14 2.12 -5.09 8.00
CA THR A 14 2.16 -4.70 9.41
C THR A 14 3.57 -4.68 9.96
N ARG A 15 4.37 -5.71 9.64
CA ARG A 15 5.76 -5.77 10.10
C ARG A 15 6.61 -4.67 9.46
N GLN A 16 6.43 -4.46 8.16
CA GLN A 16 7.25 -3.50 7.43
C GLN A 16 6.97 -2.07 7.86
N ILE A 17 5.70 -1.72 7.97
CA ILE A 17 5.33 -0.32 8.23
C ILE A 17 5.79 0.14 9.60
N ARG A 18 5.81 -0.76 10.57
CA ARG A 18 6.26 -0.41 11.93
C ARG A 18 7.72 -0.01 11.96
N MET A 19 8.52 -0.51 11.03
CA MET A 19 9.95 -0.22 10.97
C MET A 19 10.28 1.04 10.21
N ILE A 20 9.38 1.54 9.39
CA ILE A 20 9.70 2.64 8.46
C ILE A 20 8.88 3.90 8.68
N ALA A 21 7.80 3.83 9.44
CA ALA A 21 6.90 4.96 9.60
C ALA A 21 6.29 4.99 11.01
N THR A 22 5.87 6.18 11.41
CA THR A 22 5.10 6.34 12.64
C THR A 22 3.63 6.07 12.36
N ASP A 23 2.87 5.86 13.45
CA ASP A 23 1.42 5.69 13.33
C ASP A 23 0.76 6.91 12.72
N ASP A 24 1.24 8.11 13.05
CA ASP A 24 0.68 9.35 12.50
C ASP A 24 0.96 9.48 11.02
N GLU A 25 2.13 9.05 10.57
CA GLU A 25 2.47 9.06 9.15
C GLU A 25 1.57 8.10 8.36
N LEU A 26 1.35 6.92 8.90
CA LEU A 26 0.45 5.96 8.28
C LEU A 26 -0.98 6.51 8.24
N LYS A 27 -1.42 7.07 9.34
CA LYS A 27 -2.77 7.63 9.43
C LYS A 27 -3.00 8.73 8.39
N ALA A 28 -1.99 9.57 8.18
CA ALA A 28 -2.07 10.62 7.15
C ALA A 28 -2.25 10.00 5.75
N LEU A 29 -1.52 8.94 5.45
CA LEU A 29 -1.69 8.25 4.18
C LEU A 29 -3.09 7.66 4.04
N LEU A 30 -3.59 7.02 5.09
CA LEU A 30 -4.92 6.41 5.04
C LEU A 30 -5.99 7.47 4.79
N CYS A 31 -5.85 8.66 5.39
CA CYS A 31 -6.77 9.77 5.11
C CYS A 31 -6.74 10.17 3.64
N GLU A 32 -5.55 10.22 3.04
CA GLU A 32 -5.43 10.52 1.61
C GLU A 32 -6.14 9.48 0.76
N LEU A 33 -6.03 8.21 1.12
CA LEU A 33 -6.66 7.13 0.37
C LEU A 33 -8.18 7.09 0.56
N ILE A 34 -8.66 7.57 1.71
CA ILE A 34 -10.10 7.72 1.89
C ILE A 34 -10.66 8.78 0.93
N GLU A 35 -9.95 9.88 0.75
CA GLU A 35 -10.37 10.93 -0.16
C GLU A 35 -10.20 10.53 -1.63
N SER A 36 -9.13 9.81 -1.94
CA SER A 36 -8.80 9.42 -3.32
C SER A 36 -8.28 7.99 -3.34
N PRO A 37 -9.17 6.99 -3.29
CA PRO A 37 -8.72 5.59 -3.22
C PRO A 37 -7.87 5.15 -4.41
N ALA A 38 -8.08 5.75 -5.58
CA ALA A 38 -7.34 5.41 -6.78
C ALA A 38 -6.12 6.31 -6.99
N LYS A 39 -5.67 6.99 -5.94
CA LYS A 39 -4.55 7.92 -6.02
C LYS A 39 -3.25 7.27 -6.49
N GLY A 40 -2.97 6.06 -6.03
CA GLY A 40 -1.74 5.36 -6.39
C GLY A 40 -1.73 4.92 -7.85
N ASP A 41 -0.54 4.84 -8.42
CA ASP A 41 -0.36 4.42 -9.80
C ASP A 41 -0.51 2.91 -9.93
N LEU A 42 -1.25 2.48 -10.94
CA LEU A 42 -1.38 1.05 -11.22
C LEU A 42 -0.05 0.46 -11.61
N ILE A 43 0.25 -0.71 -11.09
CA ILE A 43 1.47 -1.44 -11.41
C ILE A 43 1.13 -2.54 -12.40
N GLN A 44 1.70 -2.45 -13.59
CA GLN A 44 1.45 -3.45 -14.63
C GLN A 44 1.94 -4.82 -14.18
N GLY A 45 1.19 -5.84 -14.56
CA GLY A 45 1.58 -7.22 -14.27
C GLY A 45 1.24 -7.71 -12.88
N THR A 46 0.45 -6.96 -12.12
CA THR A 46 0.10 -7.34 -10.74
C THR A 46 -1.39 -7.59 -10.53
N GLY A 47 -2.20 -7.41 -11.55
CA GLY A 47 -3.63 -7.65 -11.43
C GLY A 47 -4.42 -6.55 -10.73
N GLY A 48 -3.83 -5.36 -10.58
CA GLY A 48 -4.55 -4.22 -10.03
C GLY A 48 -3.95 -3.57 -8.80
N LEU A 49 -2.75 -3.98 -8.43
CA LEU A 49 -2.06 -3.31 -7.32
C LEU A 49 -1.69 -1.89 -7.71
N ARG A 50 -1.68 -1.03 -6.71
CA ARG A 50 -1.29 0.36 -6.87
C ARG A 50 -0.12 0.68 -5.96
N LYS A 51 0.69 1.62 -6.40
CA LYS A 51 1.85 2.11 -5.64
C LYS A 51 1.61 3.57 -5.31
N VAL A 52 1.73 3.91 -4.04
CA VAL A 52 1.60 5.29 -3.58
C VAL A 52 2.79 5.66 -2.73
N ARG A 53 3.17 6.94 -2.82
CA ARG A 53 4.24 7.49 -2.01
C ARG A 53 3.68 7.91 -0.66
N MET A 54 4.43 7.63 0.40
CA MET A 54 4.13 8.09 1.74
C MET A 54 5.32 8.86 2.28
N ALA A 55 5.08 10.07 2.74
CA ALA A 55 6.13 10.87 3.36
C ALA A 55 6.49 10.28 4.72
N THR A 56 7.78 10.19 4.99
CA THR A 56 8.29 9.79 6.29
C THR A 56 9.32 10.83 6.72
N GLY A 57 9.44 11.04 8.00
CA GLY A 57 10.34 12.10 8.46
C GLY A 57 10.65 12.05 9.93
N HIS A 58 10.50 10.90 10.55
CA HIS A 58 10.82 10.79 11.96
C HIS A 58 12.34 10.93 12.19
N GLN A 59 12.72 11.31 13.39
CA GLN A 59 14.11 11.51 13.78
C GLN A 59 14.80 12.62 13.00
N GLY A 60 14.04 13.62 12.56
CA GLY A 60 14.61 14.78 11.89
C GLY A 60 15.08 14.55 10.46
N LYS A 61 14.83 13.40 9.90
CA LYS A 61 15.23 13.08 8.54
C LYS A 61 14.01 13.04 7.64
N ARG A 62 14.16 13.57 6.45
CA ARG A 62 13.13 13.48 5.43
C ARG A 62 13.34 12.22 4.62
N GLY A 63 12.26 11.55 4.32
CA GLY A 63 12.31 10.36 3.49
C GLY A 63 10.96 10.08 2.88
N SER A 64 10.91 9.01 2.13
CA SER A 64 9.66 8.53 1.60
C SER A 64 9.65 7.02 1.57
N ALA A 65 8.45 6.49 1.68
CA ALA A 65 8.21 5.06 1.54
C ALA A 65 7.30 4.84 0.35
N ARG A 66 7.32 3.64 -0.14
CA ARG A 66 6.35 3.17 -1.15
C ARG A 66 5.42 2.21 -0.47
N VAL A 67 4.13 2.42 -0.67
CA VAL A 67 3.11 1.52 -0.14
C VAL A 67 2.39 0.89 -1.31
N ILE A 68 2.30 -0.42 -1.30
CA ILE A 68 1.58 -1.19 -2.31
C ILE A 68 0.25 -1.57 -1.71
N TYR A 69 -0.82 -1.23 -2.40
CA TYR A 69 -2.16 -1.54 -1.91
C TYR A 69 -3.06 -2.02 -3.05
N PHE A 70 -4.17 -2.63 -2.68
CA PHE A 70 -5.12 -3.16 -3.63
C PHE A 70 -6.52 -2.64 -3.28
N LEU A 71 -7.10 -1.90 -4.20
CA LEU A 71 -8.48 -1.42 -4.06
C LEU A 71 -9.39 -2.53 -4.55
N VAL A 72 -9.87 -3.35 -3.61
CA VAL A 72 -10.70 -4.50 -3.95
C VAL A 72 -12.09 -4.07 -4.40
N THR A 73 -12.68 -3.18 -3.60
CA THR A 73 -13.97 -2.56 -3.91
C THR A 73 -13.87 -1.10 -3.51
N ASP A 74 -14.93 -0.33 -3.74
CA ASP A 74 -14.97 1.06 -3.32
C ASP A 74 -14.82 1.22 -1.79
N ASP A 75 -15.08 0.15 -1.05
CA ASP A 75 -15.12 0.20 0.41
C ASP A 75 -13.98 -0.57 1.09
N VAL A 76 -13.19 -1.33 0.35
CA VAL A 76 -12.16 -2.20 0.94
C VAL A 76 -10.82 -2.01 0.25
N ILE A 77 -9.82 -1.66 1.03
CA ILE A 77 -8.44 -1.54 0.55
C ILE A 77 -7.56 -2.50 1.36
N TRP A 78 -6.81 -3.33 0.66
CA TRP A 78 -5.76 -4.14 1.27
C TRP A 78 -4.45 -3.41 1.20
N LEU A 79 -3.79 -3.26 2.35
CA LEU A 79 -2.42 -2.74 2.43
C LEU A 79 -1.49 -3.95 2.37
N VAL A 80 -0.73 -4.06 1.30
CA VAL A 80 -0.07 -5.31 0.94
C VAL A 80 1.39 -5.37 1.37
N MET A 81 2.15 -4.33 1.07
CA MET A 81 3.55 -4.26 1.47
C MET A 81 4.04 -2.83 1.39
N ALA A 82 5.17 -2.56 2.06
CA ALA A 82 5.77 -1.24 2.08
C ALA A 82 7.28 -1.35 2.20
N TRP A 83 7.99 -0.38 1.64
CA TRP A 83 9.44 -0.30 1.80
C TRP A 83 9.89 1.15 1.71
N GLN A 84 11.07 1.44 2.27
CA GLN A 84 11.68 2.75 2.11
C GLN A 84 12.22 2.88 0.70
N LYS A 85 12.01 4.04 0.10
CA LYS A 85 12.50 4.28 -1.26
C LYS A 85 14.01 4.08 -1.36
N SER A 86 14.73 4.35 -0.27
CA SER A 86 16.18 4.19 -0.25
C SER A 86 16.64 2.74 -0.37
N THR A 87 15.77 1.76 -0.08
CA THR A 87 16.16 0.35 -0.11
C THR A 87 15.85 -0.33 -1.44
N LYS A 88 14.87 0.15 -2.17
CA LYS A 88 14.57 -0.36 -3.52
C LYS A 88 13.67 0.62 -4.23
N ASP A 89 13.70 0.59 -5.56
CA ASP A 89 12.93 1.52 -6.39
C ASP A 89 11.56 0.97 -6.78
N SER A 90 11.53 -0.30 -7.13
CA SER A 90 10.30 -0.90 -7.67
C SER A 90 10.30 -2.40 -7.45
N LEU A 91 9.17 -2.99 -7.79
CA LEU A 91 9.00 -4.45 -7.70
C LEU A 91 9.74 -5.14 -8.83
N SER A 92 10.39 -6.25 -8.51
CA SER A 92 11.00 -7.10 -9.53
C SER A 92 9.92 -7.87 -10.28
N ALA A 93 10.31 -8.47 -11.41
CA ALA A 93 9.38 -9.31 -12.17
C ALA A 93 8.85 -10.48 -11.34
N ALA A 94 9.72 -11.10 -10.54
CA ALA A 94 9.32 -12.20 -9.67
C ALA A 94 8.34 -11.75 -8.61
N GLU A 95 8.57 -10.58 -8.02
CA GLU A 95 7.64 -10.02 -7.03
C GLU A 95 6.28 -9.71 -7.65
N LYS A 96 6.28 -9.14 -8.86
CA LYS A 96 5.03 -8.85 -9.55
C LYS A 96 4.24 -10.11 -9.85
N ALA A 97 4.91 -11.18 -10.25
CA ALA A 97 4.25 -12.46 -10.53
C ALA A 97 3.61 -13.04 -9.27
N ALA A 98 4.35 -13.01 -8.15
CA ALA A 98 3.83 -13.51 -6.88
C ALA A 98 2.64 -12.68 -6.41
N LEU A 99 2.73 -11.35 -6.54
CA LEU A 99 1.67 -10.45 -6.11
C LEU A 99 0.44 -10.57 -6.99
N LYS A 100 0.62 -10.89 -8.27
CA LYS A 100 -0.53 -11.12 -9.15
C LYS A 100 -1.38 -12.30 -8.66
N LYS A 101 -0.74 -13.34 -8.17
CA LYS A 101 -1.47 -14.47 -7.58
C LYS A 101 -2.26 -14.03 -6.36
N LEU A 102 -1.67 -13.17 -5.53
CA LEU A 102 -2.35 -12.64 -4.36
C LEU A 102 -3.59 -11.84 -4.75
N THR A 103 -3.46 -10.95 -5.73
CA THR A 103 -4.62 -10.16 -6.16
C THR A 103 -5.74 -11.03 -6.71
N GLN A 104 -5.39 -12.11 -7.41
CA GLN A 104 -6.41 -13.05 -7.91
C GLN A 104 -7.14 -13.71 -6.75
N GLN A 105 -6.43 -14.07 -5.68
CA GLN A 105 -7.06 -14.64 -4.50
C GLN A 105 -7.97 -13.63 -3.80
N LEU A 106 -7.51 -12.38 -3.68
CA LEU A 106 -8.30 -11.33 -3.03
C LEU A 106 -9.56 -11.00 -3.81
N LYS A 107 -9.49 -11.06 -5.16
CA LYS A 107 -10.66 -10.81 -6.00
C LYS A 107 -11.68 -11.93 -5.93
N GLY A 108 -11.22 -13.16 -5.96
CA GLY A 108 -12.09 -14.31 -6.11
C GLY A 108 -12.41 -15.05 -4.83
N GLY A 109 -11.67 -14.80 -3.78
CA GLY A 109 -11.73 -15.59 -2.57
C GLY A 109 -12.63 -15.07 -1.48
N VAL A 110 -13.55 -14.28 -1.85
CA VAL A 110 -14.38 -13.64 -0.80
C VAL A 110 -15.62 -14.45 -0.56
#